data_b61196582dc8f5fc7b768079433bda38
#
_entry.id   b61196582dc8f5fc7b768079433bda38
#
_cell.length_a   1.000
_cell.length_b   1.000
_cell.length_c   1.000
_cell.angle_alpha   90.00
_cell.angle_beta   90.00
_cell.angle_gamma   90.00
#
_symmetry.space_group_name_H-M   'P 1'
#
loop_
_entity.id
_entity.type
_entity.pdbx_description
1 polymer ?
#
loop_
_entity_poly.entity_id
_entity_poly.type
_entity_poly.pdbx_seq_one_letter_code
_entity_poly.pdbx_strand_id
1 'polypeptide(L)'
;MPQHVPNSLSHKLRWRLEEYSARFHQWLIQNHWLAGHEDYQRFVLVCDIRTGSTMLRSFLQTHPAVRMFFEIFHLHPDHVPFKVSGYKRKSKDPEVVRRRNRDPVQFLKTYVFTRQPASIQAVGFKLLYTQARAQHMWWEDPPYERWWTHIDRHVDWKAAQSDLWAYLEEETDIAIIHLTRENLLEQKVSAELAKKSGHWGDGATGGVSEDEARPTVMLDPKHCREDFKANRKMQREINERFADHRMLSLTYEQLVERRDMMLRRVQQFLGVPVHPLKTETQKQEKRPLRKIIDNYETLRNEMADTPWVKFFDY
;
A
#
# COMPACT_ATOMS: atom_id res chain seq x y z
N MET A 1 7.30 -31.37 4.20
CA MET A 1 8.45 -30.94 3.39
C MET A 1 7.93 -30.12 2.23
N PRO A 2 8.12 -28.82 2.16
CA PRO A 2 7.78 -28.03 0.98
C PRO A 2 8.89 -28.23 -0.06
N GLN A 3 8.49 -28.73 -1.22
CA GLN A 3 9.38 -28.91 -2.36
C GLN A 3 9.90 -27.53 -2.82
N HIS A 4 11.19 -27.33 -2.71
CA HIS A 4 11.94 -26.30 -3.40
C HIS A 4 11.72 -26.50 -4.92
N VAL A 5 10.89 -25.67 -5.55
CA VAL A 5 10.81 -25.60 -7.00
C VAL A 5 12.10 -24.97 -7.49
N PRO A 6 12.93 -25.67 -8.26
CA PRO A 6 14.18 -25.12 -8.74
C PRO A 6 13.89 -23.96 -9.67
N ASN A 7 14.60 -22.84 -9.47
CA ASN A 7 14.64 -21.67 -10.35
C ASN A 7 15.30 -22.07 -11.68
N SER A 8 14.63 -22.91 -12.49
CA SER A 8 15.15 -23.36 -13.78
C SER A 8 15.17 -22.19 -14.76
N LEU A 9 16.17 -22.15 -15.63
CA LEU A 9 16.28 -21.19 -16.73
C LEU A 9 14.98 -21.13 -17.57
N SER A 10 14.31 -22.27 -17.75
CA SER A 10 13.03 -22.38 -18.43
C SER A 10 11.90 -21.60 -17.74
N HIS A 11 11.82 -21.61 -16.40
CA HIS A 11 10.83 -20.85 -15.65
C HIS A 11 11.05 -19.33 -15.79
N LYS A 12 12.32 -18.88 -15.75
CA LYS A 12 12.69 -17.46 -15.94
C LYS A 12 12.40 -16.98 -17.37
N LEU A 13 12.66 -17.82 -18.37
CA LEU A 13 12.38 -17.52 -19.77
C LEU A 13 10.88 -17.46 -20.05
N ARG A 14 10.12 -18.45 -19.59
CA ARG A 14 8.67 -18.48 -19.73
C ARG A 14 8.04 -17.24 -19.09
N TRP A 15 8.45 -16.91 -17.89
CA TRP A 15 7.96 -15.73 -17.19
C TRP A 15 8.28 -14.42 -17.94
N ARG A 16 9.48 -14.28 -18.51
CA ARG A 16 9.84 -13.12 -19.35
C ARG A 16 8.97 -13.03 -20.61
N LEU A 17 8.74 -14.13 -21.27
CA LEU A 17 7.90 -14.18 -22.47
C LEU A 17 6.45 -13.77 -22.14
N GLU A 18 5.89 -14.27 -21.06
CA GLU A 18 4.56 -13.88 -20.59
C GLU A 18 4.49 -12.38 -20.25
N GLU A 19 5.51 -11.82 -19.61
CA GLU A 19 5.59 -10.39 -19.34
C GLU A 19 5.69 -9.55 -20.62
N TYR A 20 6.52 -9.93 -21.56
CA TYR A 20 6.65 -9.23 -22.85
C TYR A 20 5.35 -9.30 -23.66
N SER A 21 4.73 -10.46 -23.71
CA SER A 21 3.43 -10.66 -24.38
C SER A 21 2.35 -9.77 -23.78
N ALA A 22 2.21 -9.75 -22.45
CA ALA A 22 1.23 -8.92 -21.77
C ALA A 22 1.47 -7.41 -22.01
N ARG A 23 2.74 -6.99 -22.04
CA ARG A 23 3.10 -5.59 -22.32
C ARG A 23 2.82 -5.21 -23.78
N PHE A 24 3.16 -6.08 -24.71
CA PHE A 24 2.91 -5.86 -26.13
C PHE A 24 1.41 -5.80 -26.40
N HIS A 25 0.63 -6.71 -25.81
CA HIS A 25 -0.82 -6.70 -25.91
C HIS A 25 -1.42 -5.41 -25.33
N GLN A 26 -0.94 -4.95 -24.16
CA GLN A 26 -1.37 -3.68 -23.58
C GLN A 26 -1.00 -2.48 -24.46
N TRP A 27 0.18 -2.50 -25.06
CA TRP A 27 0.62 -1.47 -26.00
C TRP A 27 -0.27 -1.42 -27.25
N LEU A 28 -0.66 -2.58 -27.80
CA LEU A 28 -1.58 -2.66 -28.94
C LEU A 28 -2.96 -2.06 -28.59
N ILE A 29 -3.46 -2.32 -27.38
CA ILE A 29 -4.74 -1.74 -26.89
C ILE A 29 -4.63 -0.23 -26.74
N GLN A 30 -3.55 0.26 -26.15
CA GLN A 30 -3.33 1.70 -25.91
C GLN A 30 -3.19 2.47 -27.23
N ASN A 31 -2.63 1.84 -28.26
CA ASN A 31 -2.48 2.44 -29.58
C ASN A 31 -3.64 2.13 -30.55
N HIS A 32 -4.77 1.63 -30.04
CA HIS A 32 -5.97 1.32 -30.80
C HIS A 32 -5.81 0.21 -31.88
N TRP A 33 -4.77 -0.60 -31.81
CA TRP A 33 -4.57 -1.76 -32.69
C TRP A 33 -5.42 -2.97 -32.26
N LEU A 34 -5.79 -3.02 -30.98
CA LEU A 34 -6.72 -4.00 -30.43
C LEU A 34 -7.88 -3.28 -29.72
N ALA A 35 -9.00 -3.98 -29.64
CA ALA A 35 -10.15 -3.50 -28.89
C ALA A 35 -9.81 -3.30 -27.40
N GLY A 36 -10.25 -2.18 -26.87
CA GLY A 36 -10.10 -1.83 -25.45
C GLY A 36 -11.12 -0.79 -25.06
N HIS A 37 -11.28 -0.55 -23.77
CA HIS A 37 -12.23 0.42 -23.23
C HIS A 37 -11.62 1.25 -22.10
N GLU A 38 -12.29 2.31 -21.72
CA GLU A 38 -11.96 3.18 -20.59
C GLU A 38 -13.10 3.23 -19.57
N ASP A 39 -14.18 2.54 -19.86
CA ASP A 39 -15.35 2.40 -18.99
C ASP A 39 -15.12 1.29 -17.96
N TYR A 40 -14.30 1.60 -16.96
CA TYR A 40 -14.01 0.76 -15.81
C TYR A 40 -14.02 1.61 -14.53
N GLN A 41 -14.27 0.98 -13.39
CA GLN A 41 -14.20 1.69 -12.11
C GLN A 41 -12.75 2.08 -11.78
N ARG A 42 -12.47 3.37 -11.71
CA ARG A 42 -11.24 3.90 -11.14
C ARG A 42 -11.31 3.85 -9.62
N PHE A 43 -10.23 3.44 -8.95
CA PHE A 43 -10.22 3.43 -7.48
C PHE A 43 -8.83 3.69 -6.89
N VAL A 44 -8.80 4.14 -5.63
CA VAL A 44 -7.58 4.32 -4.85
C VAL A 44 -7.72 3.61 -3.51
N LEU A 45 -6.71 2.80 -3.15
CA LEU A 45 -6.56 2.25 -1.81
C LEU A 45 -5.72 3.23 -0.97
N VAL A 46 -6.40 4.06 -0.19
CA VAL A 46 -5.76 5.05 0.70
C VAL A 46 -5.54 4.45 2.07
N CYS A 47 -4.34 4.55 2.61
CA CYS A 47 -3.99 3.94 3.88
C CYS A 47 -2.71 4.56 4.50
N ASP A 48 -2.41 4.18 5.73
CA ASP A 48 -1.07 4.36 6.30
C ASP A 48 -0.21 3.10 6.10
N ILE A 49 1.06 3.20 6.46
CA ILE A 49 1.96 2.03 6.52
C ILE A 49 1.45 1.01 7.55
N ARG A 50 1.75 -0.27 7.33
CA ARG A 50 1.45 -1.39 8.27
C ARG A 50 -0.04 -1.58 8.62
N THR A 51 -0.94 -1.14 7.78
CA THR A 51 -2.40 -1.34 7.91
C THR A 51 -2.92 -2.62 7.23
N GLY A 52 -2.03 -3.50 6.75
CA GLY A 52 -2.45 -4.68 5.98
C GLY A 52 -2.78 -4.38 4.51
N SER A 53 -2.48 -3.20 4.03
CA SER A 53 -2.75 -2.77 2.65
C SER A 53 -2.03 -3.62 1.59
N THR A 54 -0.83 -4.12 1.90
CA THR A 54 -0.11 -5.08 1.05
C THR A 54 -0.88 -6.39 0.92
N MET A 55 -1.48 -6.87 2.00
CA MET A 55 -2.33 -8.07 2.01
C MET A 55 -3.58 -7.86 1.13
N LEU A 56 -4.34 -6.77 1.35
CA LEU A 56 -5.53 -6.46 0.54
C LEU A 56 -5.17 -6.33 -0.95
N ARG A 57 -4.10 -5.60 -1.26
CA ARG A 57 -3.60 -5.48 -2.62
C ARG A 57 -3.27 -6.84 -3.24
N SER A 58 -2.58 -7.72 -2.50
CA SER A 58 -2.21 -9.03 -3.02
C SER A 58 -3.43 -9.89 -3.35
N PHE A 59 -4.50 -9.81 -2.57
CA PHE A 59 -5.78 -10.41 -2.90
C PHE A 59 -6.36 -9.83 -4.20
N LEU A 60 -6.47 -8.51 -4.31
CA LEU A 60 -7.04 -7.84 -5.49
C LEU A 60 -6.25 -8.12 -6.77
N GLN A 61 -4.94 -8.32 -6.68
CA GLN A 61 -4.10 -8.70 -7.83
C GLN A 61 -4.40 -10.10 -8.38
N THR A 62 -5.07 -10.96 -7.64
CA THR A 62 -5.48 -12.29 -8.13
C THR A 62 -6.86 -12.27 -8.81
N HIS A 63 -7.55 -11.14 -8.77
CA HIS A 63 -8.86 -10.99 -9.41
C HIS A 63 -8.71 -10.75 -10.93
N PRO A 64 -9.38 -11.55 -11.79
CA PRO A 64 -9.18 -11.46 -13.25
C PRO A 64 -9.64 -10.13 -13.87
N ALA A 65 -10.63 -9.46 -13.25
CA ALA A 65 -11.18 -8.19 -13.74
C ALA A 65 -10.62 -6.95 -13.01
N VAL A 66 -9.63 -7.09 -12.12
CA VAL A 66 -9.05 -5.97 -11.38
C VAL A 66 -7.58 -5.80 -11.74
N ARG A 67 -7.22 -4.58 -12.08
CA ARG A 67 -5.81 -4.17 -12.22
C ARG A 67 -5.44 -3.28 -11.07
N MET A 68 -4.61 -3.80 -10.16
CA MET A 68 -4.17 -3.10 -8.95
C MET A 68 -2.69 -2.79 -9.00
N PHE A 69 -2.34 -1.49 -9.11
CA PHE A 69 -0.97 -1.04 -9.02
C PHE A 69 -0.50 -0.95 -7.56
N PHE A 70 0.81 -1.02 -7.38
CA PHE A 70 1.44 -0.87 -6.06
C PHE A 70 1.56 0.62 -5.67
N GLU A 71 2.49 0.94 -4.79
CA GLU A 71 2.81 2.30 -4.36
C GLU A 71 3.56 3.07 -5.47
N ILE A 72 2.85 3.39 -6.56
CA ILE A 72 3.45 4.04 -7.73
C ILE A 72 3.97 5.45 -7.42
N PHE A 73 3.46 6.05 -6.35
CA PHE A 73 3.94 7.33 -5.81
C PHE A 73 4.95 7.16 -4.68
N HIS A 74 5.43 5.93 -4.43
CA HIS A 74 6.60 5.74 -3.58
C HIS A 74 7.81 6.36 -4.28
N LEU A 75 8.45 7.29 -3.59
CA LEU A 75 9.51 8.10 -4.19
C LEU A 75 10.82 7.33 -4.26
N HIS A 76 10.98 6.52 -5.27
CA HIS A 76 12.27 6.03 -5.70
C HIS A 76 12.84 7.00 -6.73
N PRO A 77 14.08 7.51 -6.55
CA PRO A 77 14.65 8.49 -7.45
C PRO A 77 14.89 7.95 -8.86
N ASP A 78 15.14 6.66 -8.98
CA ASP A 78 15.60 6.00 -10.21
C ASP A 78 14.55 5.11 -10.89
N HIS A 79 13.37 4.91 -10.28
CA HIS A 79 12.33 4.06 -10.87
C HIS A 79 10.92 4.30 -10.34
N VAL A 80 9.94 3.82 -11.10
CA VAL A 80 8.54 3.70 -10.67
C VAL A 80 8.19 2.23 -10.46
N PRO A 81 7.67 1.85 -9.29
CA PRO A 81 7.35 0.46 -8.99
C PRO A 81 6.02 0.04 -9.61
N PHE A 82 5.97 -0.22 -10.92
CA PHE A 82 4.81 -0.79 -11.59
C PHE A 82 4.65 -2.28 -11.27
N LYS A 83 4.28 -2.61 -10.04
CA LYS A 83 3.91 -3.98 -9.69
C LYS A 83 2.40 -4.17 -9.90
N VAL A 84 2.03 -4.69 -11.05
CA VAL A 84 0.66 -5.08 -11.40
C VAL A 84 0.62 -6.58 -11.57
N SER A 85 -0.55 -7.20 -11.47
CA SER A 85 -0.75 -8.62 -11.82
C SER A 85 -0.21 -8.88 -13.23
N GLY A 86 0.77 -9.78 -13.35
CA GLY A 86 1.53 -10.02 -14.58
C GLY A 86 2.69 -9.06 -14.88
N TYR A 87 2.79 -7.93 -14.15
CA TYR A 87 3.85 -6.94 -14.30
C TYR A 87 4.65 -6.82 -12.98
N LYS A 88 5.76 -7.51 -12.88
CA LYS A 88 6.67 -7.34 -11.74
C LYS A 88 7.75 -6.27 -12.00
N ARG A 89 7.57 -5.38 -12.97
CA ARG A 89 8.65 -4.51 -13.43
C ARG A 89 8.65 -3.16 -12.72
N LYS A 90 9.86 -2.72 -12.40
CA LYS A 90 10.18 -1.32 -12.11
C LYS A 90 10.46 -0.62 -13.44
N SER A 91 9.82 0.50 -13.74
CA SER A 91 10.25 1.35 -14.83
C SER A 91 11.43 2.19 -14.38
N LYS A 92 12.56 2.04 -15.06
CA LYS A 92 13.76 2.88 -14.90
C LYS A 92 13.85 3.97 -15.97
N ASP A 93 12.82 4.13 -16.79
CA ASP A 93 12.77 5.18 -17.78
C ASP A 93 12.77 6.54 -17.10
N PRO A 94 13.80 7.40 -17.33
CA PRO A 94 13.90 8.71 -16.69
C PRO A 94 12.70 9.62 -16.98
N GLU A 95 12.07 9.46 -18.16
CA GLU A 95 10.90 10.24 -18.52
C GLU A 95 9.69 9.84 -17.68
N VAL A 96 9.47 8.55 -17.49
CA VAL A 96 8.41 8.01 -16.65
C VAL A 96 8.58 8.48 -15.20
N VAL A 97 9.82 8.41 -14.67
CA VAL A 97 10.15 8.86 -13.33
C VAL A 97 9.92 10.36 -13.19
N ARG A 98 10.44 11.15 -14.13
CA ARG A 98 10.29 12.61 -14.14
C ARG A 98 8.81 13.01 -14.22
N ARG A 99 8.01 12.38 -15.06
CA ARG A 99 6.59 12.67 -15.20
C ARG A 99 5.83 12.36 -13.91
N ARG A 100 6.05 11.20 -13.30
CA ARG A 100 5.46 10.90 -11.98
C ARG A 100 5.73 12.01 -10.97
N ASN A 101 6.94 12.54 -10.99
CA ASN A 101 7.40 13.49 -9.98
C ASN A 101 6.94 14.93 -10.23
N ARG A 102 6.87 15.35 -11.50
CA ARG A 102 6.55 16.71 -11.89
C ARG A 102 5.09 16.94 -12.25
N ASP A 103 4.44 15.88 -12.74
CA ASP A 103 3.05 15.93 -13.17
C ASP A 103 2.36 14.60 -12.85
N PRO A 104 2.04 14.38 -11.55
CA PRO A 104 1.43 13.12 -11.10
C PRO A 104 0.07 12.86 -11.72
N VAL A 105 -0.69 13.89 -12.08
CA VAL A 105 -1.99 13.77 -12.73
C VAL A 105 -1.82 13.24 -14.15
N GLN A 106 -0.95 13.86 -14.93
CA GLN A 106 -0.67 13.37 -16.29
C GLN A 106 0.00 12.00 -16.27
N PHE A 107 0.79 11.70 -15.23
CA PHE A 107 1.33 10.37 -15.03
C PHE A 107 0.22 9.33 -14.84
N LEU A 108 -0.79 9.61 -14.02
CA LEU A 108 -1.95 8.72 -13.86
C LEU A 108 -2.69 8.51 -15.19
N LYS A 109 -3.00 9.59 -15.90
CA LYS A 109 -3.71 9.54 -17.20
C LYS A 109 -2.91 8.79 -18.27
N THR A 110 -1.56 8.88 -18.25
CA THR A 110 -0.72 8.26 -19.27
C THR A 110 -0.37 6.80 -18.99
N TYR A 111 -0.23 6.39 -17.71
CA TYR A 111 0.35 5.09 -17.37
C TYR A 111 -0.52 4.21 -16.48
N VAL A 112 -1.54 4.76 -15.84
CA VAL A 112 -2.39 4.04 -14.88
C VAL A 112 -3.82 3.92 -15.39
N PHE A 113 -4.50 5.05 -15.58
CA PHE A 113 -5.87 5.12 -16.05
C PHE A 113 -5.93 5.20 -17.59
N THR A 114 -5.49 4.14 -18.22
CA THR A 114 -5.39 4.02 -19.68
C THR A 114 -6.39 3.00 -20.20
N ARG A 115 -6.56 2.94 -21.52
CA ARG A 115 -7.39 1.91 -22.15
C ARG A 115 -7.01 0.51 -21.67
N GLN A 116 -8.00 -0.28 -21.34
CA GLN A 116 -7.84 -1.62 -20.77
C GLN A 116 -8.48 -2.68 -21.68
N PRO A 117 -8.04 -3.95 -21.61
CA PRO A 117 -8.79 -5.07 -22.17
C PRO A 117 -10.21 -5.12 -21.64
N ALA A 118 -11.17 -5.61 -22.44
CA ALA A 118 -12.58 -5.71 -22.07
C ALA A 118 -12.82 -6.54 -20.77
N SER A 119 -11.90 -7.41 -20.40
CA SER A 119 -11.98 -8.18 -19.15
C SER A 119 -11.69 -7.37 -17.88
N ILE A 120 -11.05 -6.21 -17.99
CA ILE A 120 -10.70 -5.37 -16.82
C ILE A 120 -11.83 -4.41 -16.53
N GLN A 121 -12.44 -4.52 -15.36
CA GLN A 121 -13.59 -3.74 -14.92
C GLN A 121 -13.25 -2.76 -13.80
N ALA A 122 -12.10 -2.93 -13.15
CA ALA A 122 -11.62 -1.97 -12.15
C ALA A 122 -10.10 -1.78 -12.25
N VAL A 123 -9.66 -0.52 -12.16
CA VAL A 123 -8.24 -0.13 -12.18
C VAL A 123 -7.95 0.78 -11.00
N GLY A 124 -6.93 0.49 -10.23
CA GLY A 124 -6.58 1.32 -9.08
C GLY A 124 -5.15 1.16 -8.63
N PHE A 125 -4.77 1.96 -7.64
CA PHE A 125 -3.44 1.94 -7.04
C PHE A 125 -3.49 2.16 -5.53
N LYS A 126 -2.38 1.81 -4.86
CA LYS A 126 -2.21 2.07 -3.44
C LYS A 126 -1.54 3.42 -3.23
N LEU A 127 -2.10 4.22 -2.32
CA LEU A 127 -1.56 5.52 -1.91
C LEU A 127 -1.45 5.58 -0.39
N LEU A 128 -0.24 5.82 0.12
CA LEU A 128 -0.03 6.09 1.54
C LEU A 128 -0.31 7.56 1.83
N TYR A 129 -0.79 7.86 3.05
CA TYR A 129 -1.05 9.24 3.51
C TYR A 129 0.14 10.20 3.32
N THR A 130 1.36 9.64 3.33
CA THR A 130 2.61 10.40 3.20
C THR A 130 3.13 10.51 1.78
N GLN A 131 2.48 9.87 0.81
CA GLN A 131 2.88 9.90 -0.60
C GLN A 131 2.23 11.07 -1.34
N ALA A 132 2.85 11.45 -2.46
CA ALA A 132 2.38 12.52 -3.34
C ALA A 132 2.25 13.90 -2.67
N ARG A 133 3.05 14.15 -1.65
CA ARG A 133 3.23 15.50 -1.08
C ARG A 133 3.91 16.42 -2.08
N ALA A 134 3.75 17.72 -1.87
CA ALA A 134 4.24 18.78 -2.76
C ALA A 134 5.62 18.47 -3.35
N GLN A 135 5.71 18.57 -4.66
CA GLN A 135 6.83 18.09 -5.48
C GLN A 135 8.17 18.74 -5.15
N HIS A 136 8.14 19.95 -4.53
CA HIS A 136 9.31 20.79 -4.33
C HIS A 136 10.17 20.39 -3.13
N MET A 137 9.66 19.62 -2.18
CA MET A 137 10.40 19.32 -0.94
C MET A 137 11.42 18.18 -1.05
N TRP A 138 11.47 17.47 -2.19
CA TRP A 138 12.10 16.15 -2.19
C TRP A 138 13.28 15.97 -3.15
N TRP A 139 13.56 16.96 -4.01
CA TRP A 139 14.57 16.82 -5.08
C TRP A 139 15.90 17.50 -4.81
N GLU A 140 15.94 18.43 -3.85
CA GLU A 140 17.10 19.26 -3.60
C GLU A 140 17.94 18.78 -2.41
N ASP A 141 17.44 17.86 -1.59
CA ASP A 141 18.15 17.33 -0.43
C ASP A 141 18.67 15.90 -0.63
N PRO A 142 19.97 15.66 -0.34
CA PRO A 142 20.56 14.32 -0.34
C PRO A 142 20.25 13.57 0.96
N PRO A 143 20.59 12.36 1.09
CA PRO A 143 20.37 11.15 0.36
C PRO A 143 19.22 10.32 0.96
N TYR A 144 18.68 9.49 0.12
CA TYR A 144 17.64 8.48 0.24
C TYR A 144 17.49 7.77 1.61
N GLU A 145 18.55 7.55 2.34
CA GLU A 145 18.56 6.87 3.64
C GLU A 145 17.92 7.67 4.78
N ARG A 146 17.83 8.99 4.65
CA ARG A 146 17.20 9.88 5.66
C ARG A 146 15.67 9.90 5.59
N TRP A 147 15.08 9.45 4.51
CA TRP A 147 13.64 9.55 4.27
C TRP A 147 12.78 8.77 5.25
N TRP A 148 13.26 7.60 5.67
CA TRP A 148 12.54 6.74 6.59
C TRP A 148 12.54 7.25 8.03
N THR A 149 13.52 8.09 8.36
CA THR A 149 13.67 8.67 9.69
C THR A 149 12.90 9.98 9.87
N HIS A 150 12.52 10.64 8.78
CA HIS A 150 11.92 11.97 8.78
C HIS A 150 10.53 12.05 8.13
N ILE A 151 9.75 10.97 8.16
CA ILE A 151 8.32 11.12 7.92
C ILE A 151 7.76 11.93 9.08
N ASP A 152 7.77 13.24 8.93
CA ASP A 152 7.19 14.14 9.91
C ASP A 152 5.66 14.04 9.83
N ARG A 153 5.10 13.21 10.69
CA ARG A 153 3.65 13.02 10.81
C ARG A 153 2.95 14.25 11.38
N HIS A 154 3.72 15.22 11.85
CA HIS A 154 3.23 16.47 12.42
C HIS A 154 3.09 17.58 11.38
N VAL A 155 3.56 17.37 10.14
CA VAL A 155 3.33 18.33 9.06
C VAL A 155 1.84 18.43 8.78
N ASP A 156 1.32 19.63 8.79
CA ASP A 156 -0.03 19.91 8.33
C ASP A 156 -0.11 19.58 6.83
N TRP A 157 -0.59 18.40 6.53
CA TRP A 157 -0.65 17.89 5.17
C TRP A 157 -1.77 18.55 4.33
N LYS A 158 -2.70 19.30 4.97
CA LYS A 158 -3.62 20.18 4.25
C LYS A 158 -2.86 21.33 3.58
N ALA A 159 -1.80 21.83 4.23
CA ALA A 159 -0.90 22.82 3.63
C ALA A 159 0.01 22.22 2.56
N ALA A 160 0.27 20.92 2.60
CA ALA A 160 1.08 20.20 1.62
C ALA A 160 0.22 19.58 0.50
N GLN A 161 -0.73 20.32 -0.04
CA GLN A 161 -1.54 19.88 -1.18
C GLN A 161 -0.63 19.67 -2.39
N SER A 162 -0.54 18.41 -2.83
CA SER A 162 0.01 18.11 -4.15
C SER A 162 -1.11 18.13 -5.18
N ASP A 163 -0.78 18.43 -6.42
CA ASP A 163 -1.74 18.39 -7.54
C ASP A 163 -2.46 17.03 -7.63
N LEU A 164 -1.81 15.96 -7.16
CA LEU A 164 -2.42 14.64 -7.10
C LEU A 164 -3.60 14.59 -6.11
N TRP A 165 -3.44 15.14 -4.90
CA TRP A 165 -4.51 15.13 -3.91
C TRP A 165 -5.68 16.00 -4.37
N ALA A 166 -5.42 17.19 -4.93
CA ALA A 166 -6.45 18.05 -5.50
C ALA A 166 -7.21 17.33 -6.64
N TYR A 167 -6.49 16.70 -7.56
CA TYR A 167 -7.09 15.91 -8.62
C TYR A 167 -7.96 14.76 -8.07
N LEU A 168 -7.48 14.04 -7.07
CA LEU A 168 -8.24 12.94 -6.48
C LEU A 168 -9.49 13.41 -5.73
N GLU A 169 -9.49 14.62 -5.17
CA GLU A 169 -10.65 15.23 -4.51
C GLU A 169 -11.70 15.71 -5.52
N GLU A 170 -11.27 16.25 -6.64
CA GLU A 170 -12.14 16.76 -7.69
C GLU A 170 -12.82 15.64 -8.50
N GLU A 171 -12.14 14.52 -8.70
CA GLU A 171 -12.62 13.40 -9.51
C GLU A 171 -13.48 12.42 -8.70
N THR A 172 -14.69 12.80 -8.35
CA THR A 172 -15.60 12.07 -7.45
C THR A 172 -16.07 10.70 -7.97
N ASP A 173 -15.86 10.38 -9.23
CA ASP A 173 -16.08 9.05 -9.82
C ASP A 173 -14.97 8.04 -9.46
N ILE A 174 -13.84 8.50 -8.94
CA ILE A 174 -12.79 7.63 -8.38
C ILE A 174 -13.27 7.10 -7.04
N ALA A 175 -13.48 5.79 -6.95
CA ALA A 175 -13.88 5.14 -5.71
C ALA A 175 -12.71 5.06 -4.72
N ILE A 176 -12.99 5.29 -3.45
CA ILE A 176 -11.96 5.29 -2.39
C ILE A 176 -12.15 4.06 -1.49
N ILE A 177 -11.11 3.25 -1.35
CA ILE A 177 -11.02 2.23 -0.30
C ILE A 177 -10.10 2.78 0.78
N HIS A 178 -10.64 3.12 1.94
CA HIS A 178 -9.88 3.64 3.07
C HIS A 178 -9.59 2.52 4.06
N LEU A 179 -8.35 2.06 4.10
CA LEU A 179 -7.93 0.98 4.97
C LEU A 179 -7.13 1.51 6.17
N THR A 180 -7.66 1.29 7.35
CA THR A 180 -7.06 1.70 8.62
C THR A 180 -6.66 0.49 9.47
N ARG A 181 -5.99 0.75 10.59
CA ARG A 181 -5.76 -0.23 11.65
C ARG A 181 -6.28 0.31 12.97
N GLU A 182 -7.04 -0.50 13.70
CA GLU A 182 -7.63 -0.08 14.97
C GLU A 182 -6.58 -0.02 16.07
N ASN A 183 -5.76 -1.08 16.19
CA ASN A 183 -4.67 -1.14 17.15
C ASN A 183 -3.42 -0.42 16.62
N LEU A 184 -3.28 0.87 16.98
CA LEU A 184 -2.14 1.69 16.55
C LEU A 184 -0.82 1.28 17.23
N LEU A 185 -0.87 0.62 18.39
CA LEU A 185 0.33 0.09 19.03
C LEU A 185 0.90 -1.07 18.23
N GLU A 186 0.07 -2.02 17.79
CA GLU A 186 0.50 -3.08 16.88
C GLU A 186 1.01 -2.53 15.54
N GLN A 187 0.38 -1.45 15.02
CA GLN A 187 0.85 -0.78 13.81
C GLN A 187 2.26 -0.20 14.01
N LYS A 188 2.48 0.51 15.13
CA LYS A 188 3.77 1.12 15.50
C LYS A 188 4.85 0.05 15.68
N VAL A 189 4.59 -0.99 16.46
CA VAL A 189 5.51 -2.12 16.66
C VAL A 189 5.90 -2.75 15.33
N SER A 190 4.92 -3.02 14.46
CA SER A 190 5.17 -3.58 13.12
C SER A 190 6.05 -2.67 12.26
N ALA A 191 5.92 -1.34 12.38
CA ALA A 191 6.76 -0.39 11.67
C ALA A 191 8.19 -0.37 12.22
N GLU A 192 8.36 -0.36 13.54
CA GLU A 192 9.68 -0.36 14.16
C GLU A 192 10.45 -1.67 13.90
N LEU A 193 9.76 -2.81 13.94
CA LEU A 193 10.35 -4.10 13.54
C LEU A 193 10.79 -4.10 12.07
N ALA A 194 9.97 -3.54 11.18
CA ALA A 194 10.32 -3.45 9.76
C ALA A 194 11.53 -2.53 9.52
N LYS A 195 11.66 -1.43 10.27
CA LYS A 195 12.85 -0.57 10.24
C LYS A 195 14.11 -1.33 10.70
N LYS A 196 14.02 -2.05 11.83
CA LYS A 196 15.15 -2.82 12.37
C LYS A 196 15.61 -3.94 11.45
N SER A 197 14.67 -4.66 10.83
CA SER A 197 14.98 -5.81 9.98
C SER A 197 15.22 -5.46 8.51
N GLY A 198 14.88 -4.23 8.07
CA GLY A 198 14.86 -3.86 6.65
C GLY A 198 13.73 -4.53 5.82
N HIS A 199 12.86 -5.33 6.46
CA HIS A 199 11.81 -6.10 5.79
C HIS A 199 10.46 -5.39 5.85
N TRP A 200 10.10 -4.69 4.78
CA TRP A 200 8.88 -3.88 4.71
C TRP A 200 7.64 -4.60 4.12
N GLY A 201 7.80 -5.77 3.58
CA GLY A 201 6.71 -6.54 2.96
C GLY A 201 7.19 -7.38 1.79
N ASP A 202 6.34 -7.76 0.91
CA ASP A 202 6.44 -8.61 -0.27
C ASP A 202 7.83 -9.13 -0.66
N GLY A 203 8.09 -10.38 -0.42
CA GLY A 203 9.19 -11.12 -1.03
C GLY A 203 10.32 -11.54 -0.11
N ALA A 204 10.24 -11.27 1.16
CA ALA A 204 11.12 -11.92 2.13
C ALA A 204 10.55 -13.31 2.49
N THR A 205 10.77 -14.28 1.62
CA THR A 205 10.82 -15.70 1.97
C THR A 205 12.13 -16.05 2.71
N GLY A 206 12.82 -15.03 3.22
CA GLY A 206 13.84 -15.22 4.22
C GLY A 206 13.12 -15.50 5.53
N GLY A 207 12.76 -16.75 5.77
CA GLY A 207 12.43 -17.21 7.10
C GLY A 207 13.62 -16.83 7.99
N VAL A 208 13.38 -15.95 8.98
CA VAL A 208 14.31 -15.81 10.09
C VAL A 208 14.48 -17.23 10.61
N SER A 209 15.70 -17.75 10.59
CA SER A 209 15.99 -19.06 11.14
C SER A 209 15.46 -19.08 12.56
N GLU A 210 14.88 -20.20 13.01
CA GLU A 210 14.33 -20.30 14.37
C GLU A 210 15.36 -20.03 15.45
N ASP A 211 16.65 -20.06 15.12
CA ASP A 211 17.80 -19.83 16.00
C ASP A 211 18.25 -18.37 16.10
N GLU A 212 17.80 -17.45 15.26
CA GLU A 212 18.12 -16.03 15.40
C GLU A 212 17.19 -15.35 16.39
N ALA A 213 17.74 -14.67 17.39
CA ALA A 213 16.99 -13.87 18.35
C ALA A 213 16.12 -12.83 17.61
N ARG A 214 14.81 -13.05 17.58
CA ARG A 214 13.87 -12.16 16.91
C ARG A 214 13.91 -10.76 17.54
N PRO A 215 14.03 -9.68 16.76
CA PRO A 215 14.19 -8.34 17.30
C PRO A 215 13.02 -7.95 18.20
N THR A 216 13.32 -7.16 19.21
CA THR A 216 12.38 -6.46 20.10
C THR A 216 12.49 -4.95 19.89
N VAL A 217 11.57 -4.18 20.45
CA VAL A 217 11.54 -2.73 20.31
C VAL A 217 11.34 -2.07 21.67
N MET A 218 12.05 -0.99 21.90
CA MET A 218 11.79 -0.06 22.99
C MET A 218 11.00 1.13 22.43
N LEU A 219 9.88 1.47 23.05
CA LEU A 219 8.99 2.54 22.59
C LEU A 219 8.94 3.66 23.63
N ASP A 220 9.13 4.89 23.16
CA ASP A 220 8.96 6.08 23.96
C ASP A 220 7.45 6.41 24.12
N PRO A 221 6.93 6.52 25.36
CA PRO A 221 5.50 6.75 25.60
C PRO A 221 4.98 8.08 25.03
N LYS A 222 5.81 9.13 25.09
CA LYS A 222 5.43 10.44 24.55
C LYS A 222 5.30 10.39 23.04
N HIS A 223 6.29 9.85 22.34
CA HIS A 223 6.24 9.67 20.90
C HIS A 223 5.09 8.76 20.46
N CYS A 224 4.78 7.71 21.21
CA CYS A 224 3.63 6.86 20.91
C CYS A 224 2.31 7.66 20.98
N ARG A 225 2.10 8.47 22.02
CA ARG A 225 0.90 9.31 22.16
C ARG A 225 0.78 10.32 21.01
N GLU A 226 1.87 10.95 20.62
CA GLU A 226 1.92 11.90 19.50
C GLU A 226 1.59 11.19 18.18
N ASP A 227 2.23 10.07 17.90
CA ASP A 227 1.99 9.26 16.69
C ASP A 227 0.53 8.79 16.59
N PHE A 228 -0.06 8.31 17.71
CA PHE A 228 -1.43 7.84 17.71
C PHE A 228 -2.43 8.98 17.47
N LYS A 229 -2.21 10.15 18.09
CA LYS A 229 -3.02 11.36 17.84
C LYS A 229 -2.91 11.79 16.37
N ALA A 230 -1.69 11.86 15.83
CA ALA A 230 -1.43 12.24 14.45
C ALA A 230 -2.08 11.26 13.47
N ASN A 231 -1.96 9.94 13.73
CA ASN A 231 -2.58 8.92 12.88
C ASN A 231 -4.12 9.06 12.87
N ARG A 232 -4.76 9.21 14.05
CA ARG A 232 -6.22 9.42 14.13
C ARG A 232 -6.66 10.73 13.47
N LYS A 233 -5.85 11.78 13.56
CA LYS A 233 -6.12 13.03 12.84
C LYS A 233 -6.10 12.79 11.33
N MET A 234 -5.07 12.13 10.79
CA MET A 234 -4.98 11.82 9.37
C MET A 234 -6.14 10.94 8.89
N GLN A 235 -6.56 9.93 9.68
CA GLN A 235 -7.73 9.11 9.33
C GLN A 235 -9.01 9.93 9.18
N ARG A 236 -9.25 10.89 10.09
CA ARG A 236 -10.40 11.79 9.98
C ARG A 236 -10.30 12.71 8.76
N GLU A 237 -9.15 13.30 8.55
CA GLU A 237 -8.90 14.19 7.41
C GLU A 237 -9.11 13.49 6.06
N ILE A 238 -8.74 12.20 5.94
CA ILE A 238 -9.04 11.41 4.73
C ILE A 238 -10.55 11.26 4.55
N ASN A 239 -11.28 10.94 5.61
CA ASN A 239 -12.73 10.79 5.53
C ASN A 239 -13.42 12.10 5.15
N GLU A 240 -12.95 13.24 5.69
CA GLU A 240 -13.47 14.57 5.35
C GLU A 240 -13.16 14.95 3.91
N ARG A 241 -11.92 14.70 3.46
CA ARG A 241 -11.42 15.03 2.12
C ARG A 241 -12.19 14.30 1.02
N PHE A 242 -12.56 13.05 1.26
CA PHE A 242 -13.26 12.20 0.31
C PHE A 242 -14.75 11.98 0.67
N ALA A 243 -15.37 12.93 1.41
CA ALA A 243 -16.76 12.79 1.84
C ALA A 243 -17.75 12.69 0.68
N ASP A 244 -17.46 13.34 -0.45
CA ASP A 244 -18.30 13.35 -1.65
C ASP A 244 -18.03 12.14 -2.57
N HIS A 245 -17.04 11.33 -2.25
CA HIS A 245 -16.70 10.14 -3.02
C HIS A 245 -17.50 8.92 -2.57
N ARG A 246 -17.68 7.99 -3.49
CA ARG A 246 -18.06 6.63 -3.15
C ARG A 246 -16.90 5.99 -2.36
N MET A 247 -17.07 5.84 -1.05
CA MET A 247 -16.01 5.39 -0.16
C MET A 247 -16.39 4.11 0.59
N LEU A 248 -15.42 3.18 0.70
CA LEU A 248 -15.48 1.97 1.51
C LEU A 248 -14.40 2.02 2.60
N SER A 249 -14.83 2.21 3.84
CA SER A 249 -13.94 2.13 5.01
C SER A 249 -13.85 0.70 5.51
N LEU A 250 -12.62 0.26 5.75
CA LEU A 250 -12.27 -1.08 6.25
C LEU A 250 -11.17 -0.96 7.31
N THR A 251 -11.14 -1.91 8.25
CA THR A 251 -10.03 -2.04 9.17
C THR A 251 -9.24 -3.33 8.92
N TYR A 252 -7.97 -3.33 9.31
CA TYR A 252 -7.11 -4.51 9.25
C TYR A 252 -7.73 -5.68 10.03
N GLU A 253 -8.28 -5.38 11.19
CA GLU A 253 -8.90 -6.34 12.09
C GLU A 253 -10.09 -7.03 11.40
N GLN A 254 -10.97 -6.26 10.75
CA GLN A 254 -12.07 -6.81 9.94
C GLN A 254 -11.57 -7.71 8.80
N LEU A 255 -10.49 -7.31 8.12
CA LEU A 255 -9.90 -8.11 7.04
C LEU A 255 -9.30 -9.44 7.54
N VAL A 256 -8.80 -9.48 8.77
CA VAL A 256 -8.24 -10.70 9.37
C VAL A 256 -9.34 -11.61 9.90
N GLU A 257 -10.29 -11.05 10.65
CA GLU A 257 -11.35 -11.81 11.34
C GLU A 257 -12.44 -12.29 10.40
N ARG A 258 -12.81 -11.47 9.42
CA ARG A 258 -13.95 -11.71 8.51
C ARG A 258 -13.53 -11.64 7.05
N ARG A 259 -12.39 -12.25 6.74
CA ARG A 259 -11.69 -12.12 5.45
C ARG A 259 -12.61 -12.27 4.24
N ASP A 260 -13.29 -13.40 4.12
CA ASP A 260 -14.07 -13.70 2.92
C ASP A 260 -15.24 -12.73 2.73
N MET A 261 -15.87 -12.33 3.83
CA MET A 261 -16.93 -11.33 3.82
C MET A 261 -16.40 -9.95 3.37
N MET A 262 -15.25 -9.53 3.90
CA MET A 262 -14.66 -8.24 3.55
C MET A 262 -14.14 -8.23 2.11
N LEU A 263 -13.52 -9.31 1.64
CA LEU A 263 -13.09 -9.43 0.25
C LEU A 263 -14.27 -9.43 -0.72
N ARG A 264 -15.38 -10.07 -0.37
CA ARG A 264 -16.63 -10.01 -1.15
C ARG A 264 -17.15 -8.56 -1.20
N ARG A 265 -17.19 -7.88 -0.05
CA ARG A 265 -17.64 -6.49 0.04
C ARG A 265 -16.78 -5.54 -0.81
N VAL A 266 -15.46 -5.73 -0.83
CA VAL A 266 -14.55 -4.96 -1.69
C VAL A 266 -14.85 -5.19 -3.17
N GLN A 267 -15.03 -6.43 -3.60
CA GLN A 267 -15.35 -6.77 -4.99
C GLN A 267 -16.70 -6.15 -5.43
N GLN A 268 -17.73 -6.26 -4.60
CA GLN A 268 -19.03 -5.64 -4.84
C GLN A 268 -18.93 -4.11 -4.91
N PHE A 269 -18.14 -3.51 -4.00
CA PHE A 269 -17.88 -2.08 -4.02
C PHE A 269 -17.18 -1.63 -5.30
N LEU A 270 -16.27 -2.42 -5.85
CA LEU A 270 -15.61 -2.14 -7.12
C LEU A 270 -16.46 -2.46 -8.34
N GLY A 271 -17.66 -3.01 -8.16
CA GLY A 271 -18.56 -3.38 -9.27
C GLY A 271 -18.06 -4.58 -10.09
N VAL A 272 -17.20 -5.43 -9.53
CA VAL A 272 -16.63 -6.59 -10.22
C VAL A 272 -17.31 -7.90 -9.75
N PRO A 273 -17.36 -8.94 -10.58
CA PRO A 273 -17.87 -10.25 -10.17
C PRO A 273 -17.13 -10.79 -8.95
N VAL A 274 -17.84 -11.50 -8.06
CA VAL A 274 -17.21 -12.08 -6.88
C VAL A 274 -16.45 -13.35 -7.26
N HIS A 275 -15.14 -13.31 -7.06
CA HIS A 275 -14.23 -14.43 -7.27
C HIS A 275 -13.52 -14.83 -5.98
N PRO A 276 -13.17 -16.12 -5.80
CA PRO A 276 -12.26 -16.56 -4.75
C PRO A 276 -10.88 -15.91 -4.95
N LEU A 277 -10.47 -15.09 -3.99
CA LEU A 277 -9.17 -14.39 -4.03
C LEU A 277 -8.14 -15.17 -3.20
N LYS A 278 -6.88 -15.12 -3.64
CA LYS A 278 -5.76 -15.80 -2.97
C LYS A 278 -4.69 -14.78 -2.60
N THR A 279 -3.92 -15.09 -1.57
CA THR A 279 -2.73 -14.31 -1.21
C THR A 279 -1.64 -15.25 -0.70
N GLU A 280 -0.41 -14.92 -1.02
CA GLU A 280 0.78 -15.55 -0.43
C GLU A 280 1.27 -14.77 0.81
N THR A 281 0.65 -13.62 1.10
CA THR A 281 1.05 -12.76 2.22
C THR A 281 0.64 -13.40 3.54
N GLN A 282 1.59 -13.53 4.46
CA GLN A 282 1.37 -14.03 5.83
C GLN A 282 1.63 -12.93 6.85
N LYS A 283 0.98 -13.03 8.04
CA LYS A 283 1.29 -12.16 9.18
C LYS A 283 2.74 -12.42 9.59
N GLN A 284 3.59 -11.40 9.48
CA GLN A 284 5.03 -11.51 9.73
C GLN A 284 5.35 -11.75 11.21
N GLU A 285 4.62 -11.08 12.11
CA GLU A 285 4.83 -11.19 13.55
C GLU A 285 3.58 -11.79 14.22
N LYS A 286 3.79 -12.85 15.01
CA LYS A 286 2.72 -13.58 15.71
C LYS A 286 2.91 -13.59 17.24
N ARG A 287 4.04 -13.06 17.72
CA ARG A 287 4.28 -12.97 19.17
C ARG A 287 3.35 -11.94 19.80
N PRO A 288 2.91 -12.11 21.06
CA PRO A 288 2.17 -11.09 21.80
C PRO A 288 3.04 -9.85 22.04
N LEU A 289 2.44 -8.68 22.10
CA LEU A 289 3.14 -7.39 22.26
C LEU A 289 4.10 -7.36 23.46
N ARG A 290 3.72 -8.00 24.58
CA ARG A 290 4.56 -8.10 25.79
C ARG A 290 5.89 -8.82 25.58
N LYS A 291 6.02 -9.65 24.52
CA LYS A 291 7.25 -10.33 24.15
C LYS A 291 8.09 -9.57 23.11
N ILE A 292 7.54 -8.48 22.59
CA ILE A 292 8.14 -7.68 21.52
C ILE A 292 8.58 -6.31 22.04
N ILE A 293 7.81 -5.73 22.98
CA ILE A 293 8.09 -4.41 23.54
C ILE A 293 8.90 -4.59 24.81
N ASP A 294 10.18 -4.13 24.78
CA ASP A 294 11.11 -4.29 25.90
C ASP A 294 10.63 -3.58 27.19
N ASN A 295 9.98 -2.43 27.05
CA ASN A 295 9.43 -1.64 28.16
C ASN A 295 7.90 -1.72 28.24
N TYR A 296 7.31 -2.88 27.98
CA TYR A 296 5.85 -3.06 27.86
C TYR A 296 5.07 -2.55 29.06
N GLU A 297 5.45 -2.94 30.29
CA GLU A 297 4.71 -2.57 31.52
C GLU A 297 4.83 -1.06 31.79
N THR A 298 6.00 -0.47 31.58
CA THR A 298 6.18 0.99 31.70
C THR A 298 5.32 1.72 30.69
N LEU A 299 5.34 1.29 29.41
CA LEU A 299 4.53 1.89 28.36
C LEU A 299 3.03 1.78 28.65
N ARG A 300 2.57 0.63 29.15
CA ARG A 300 1.17 0.40 29.52
C ARG A 300 0.74 1.32 30.65
N ASN A 301 1.55 1.44 31.70
CA ASN A 301 1.28 2.33 32.83
C ASN A 301 1.20 3.80 32.41
N GLU A 302 2.10 4.25 31.55
CA GLU A 302 2.11 5.60 30.99
C GLU A 302 0.89 5.89 30.07
N MET A 303 0.23 4.86 29.57
CA MET A 303 -0.99 4.96 28.76
C MET A 303 -2.28 4.76 29.56
N ALA A 304 -2.21 4.43 30.88
CA ALA A 304 -3.35 4.03 31.69
C ALA A 304 -4.52 5.04 31.65
N ASP A 305 -4.22 6.34 31.74
CA ASP A 305 -5.20 7.42 31.73
C ASP A 305 -5.50 7.97 30.32
N THR A 306 -5.18 7.21 29.28
CA THR A 306 -5.41 7.60 27.90
C THR A 306 -6.35 6.63 27.18
N PRO A 307 -7.04 7.04 26.11
CA PRO A 307 -7.85 6.11 25.31
C PRO A 307 -7.03 5.01 24.60
N TRP A 308 -5.71 5.07 24.71
CA TRP A 308 -4.78 4.13 24.06
C TRP A 308 -4.47 2.89 24.91
N VAL A 309 -4.84 2.90 26.21
CA VAL A 309 -4.63 1.75 27.11
C VAL A 309 -5.26 0.47 26.55
N LYS A 310 -6.39 0.59 25.87
CA LYS A 310 -7.08 -0.55 25.23
C LYS A 310 -6.23 -1.30 24.18
N PHE A 311 -5.16 -0.70 23.67
CA PHE A 311 -4.27 -1.37 22.70
C PHE A 311 -3.39 -2.45 23.31
N PHE A 312 -3.33 -2.51 24.63
CA PHE A 312 -2.57 -3.51 25.38
C PHE A 312 -3.40 -4.76 25.73
N ASP A 313 -4.71 -4.70 25.55
CA ASP A 313 -5.67 -5.74 25.93
C ASP A 313 -6.06 -6.66 24.76
N TYR A 314 -5.34 -6.57 23.64
CA TYR A 314 -5.54 -7.36 22.44
C TYR A 314 -4.69 -8.64 22.44
#